data_bc9ee790ec60a80846482042f3b221a7
#
_entry.id   bc9ee790ec60a80846482042f3b221a7
#
_cell.length_a   1.000
_cell.length_b   1.000
_cell.length_c   1.000
_cell.angle_alpha   90.00
_cell.angle_beta   90.00
_cell.angle_gamma   90.00
#
_symmetry.space_group_name_H-M   'P 1'
#
loop_
_entity.id
_entity.type
_entity.pdbx_description
1 polymer ?
#
loop_
_entity_poly.entity_id
_entity_poly.type
_entity_poly.pdbx_seq_one_letter_code
_entity_poly.pdbx_strand_id
1 'polypeptide(L)'
;MKEDGAVRDAVIVEAVRTPVGKRNGALSGVHPTDLSAHVLNALAERASLDPAEVDDVIWGCVGQVGEQTFDIARNAVLAAG
;
A
#
# COMPACT_ATOMS: atom_id res chain seq x y z
N MET A 1 -11.11 -25.89 -7.87
CA MET A 1 -10.17 -26.00 -7.02
C MET A 1 -10.50 -26.87 -5.86
N LYS A 2 -10.19 -27.16 -5.49
CA LYS A 2 -10.44 -27.80 -4.73
C LYS A 2 -10.26 -27.60 -3.60
N GLU A 3 -10.59 -27.58 -2.85
CA GLU A 3 -10.55 -27.30 -1.88
C GLU A 3 -10.25 -27.89 -0.80
N ASP A 4 -10.35 -28.28 -0.09
CA ASP A 4 -9.97 -29.23 0.83
C ASP A 4 -8.50 -29.21 1.05
N GLY A 5 -7.94 -28.08 1.35
CA GLY A 5 -6.52 -27.92 1.44
C GLY A 5 -5.84 -27.83 0.10
N ALA A 6 -6.63 -27.86 -0.93
CA ALA A 6 -6.10 -27.68 -2.26
C ALA A 6 -5.57 -26.28 -2.47
N VAL A 7 -4.84 -26.09 -3.53
CA VAL A 7 -4.25 -24.79 -3.88
C VAL A 7 -5.35 -23.76 -4.10
N ARG A 8 -5.22 -22.61 -3.47
CA ARG A 8 -6.11 -21.48 -3.71
C ARG A 8 -5.58 -20.64 -4.86
N ASP A 9 -6.50 -20.09 -5.63
CA ASP A 9 -6.14 -19.16 -6.68
C ASP A 9 -5.75 -17.81 -6.06
N ALA A 10 -4.71 -17.21 -6.59
CA ALA A 10 -4.33 -15.84 -6.26
C ALA A 10 -4.83 -14.93 -7.37
N VAL A 11 -5.59 -13.92 -7.02
CA VAL A 11 -6.17 -13.01 -8.00
C VAL A 11 -5.88 -11.56 -7.63
N ILE A 12 -5.82 -10.69 -8.65
CA ILE A 12 -5.71 -9.26 -8.44
C ILE A 12 -7.12 -8.69 -8.45
N VAL A 13 -7.52 -8.11 -7.32
CA VAL A 13 -8.87 -7.57 -7.15
C VAL A 13 -8.92 -6.11 -7.60
N GLU A 14 -7.88 -5.35 -7.34
CA GLU A 14 -7.83 -3.94 -7.70
C GLU A 14 -6.38 -3.49 -7.81
N ALA A 15 -6.14 -2.42 -8.55
CA ALA A 15 -4.83 -1.82 -8.68
C ALA A 15 -4.97 -0.30 -8.78
N VAL A 16 -4.15 0.42 -8.05
CA VAL A 16 -4.15 1.88 -8.06
C VAL A 16 -2.72 2.39 -8.04
N ARG A 17 -2.55 3.64 -8.44
CA ARG A 17 -1.27 4.33 -8.32
C ARG A 17 -1.50 5.82 -8.16
N THR A 18 -0.48 6.51 -7.68
CA THR A 18 -0.43 7.96 -7.77
C THR A 18 0.16 8.37 -9.12
N PRO A 19 0.07 9.64 -9.51
CA PRO A 19 0.88 10.15 -10.62
C PRO A 19 2.35 9.92 -10.33
N VAL A 20 3.14 9.76 -11.38
CA VAL A 20 4.60 9.68 -11.25
C VAL A 20 5.10 11.08 -10.91
N GLY A 21 5.87 11.19 -9.83
CA GLY A 21 6.44 12.46 -9.41
C GLY A 21 7.61 12.88 -10.27
N LYS A 22 7.97 14.14 -10.16
CA LYS A 22 9.19 14.64 -10.76
C LYS A 22 9.89 15.53 -9.75
N ARG A 23 11.19 15.76 -9.97
CA ARG A 23 12.00 16.60 -9.10
C ARG A 23 11.36 17.98 -8.98
N ASN A 24 11.19 18.45 -7.75
CA ASN A 24 10.55 19.74 -7.42
C ASN A 24 9.13 19.87 -7.97
N GLY A 25 8.45 18.74 -8.23
CA GLY A 25 7.08 18.74 -8.72
C GLY A 25 6.04 18.78 -7.61
N ALA A 26 4.79 18.48 -7.98
CA ALA A 26 3.65 18.60 -7.07
C ALA A 26 3.77 17.67 -5.85
N LEU A 27 4.42 16.52 -5.96
CA LEU A 27 4.55 15.56 -4.86
C LEU A 27 5.77 15.80 -3.98
N SER A 28 6.60 16.82 -4.28
CA SER A 28 7.87 17.02 -3.58
C SER A 28 7.70 17.32 -2.09
N GLY A 29 6.57 17.89 -1.68
CA GLY A 29 6.28 18.18 -0.28
C GLY A 29 5.51 17.10 0.46
N VAL A 30 5.27 15.95 -0.17
CA VAL A 30 4.46 14.88 0.44
C VAL A 30 5.39 13.85 1.08
N HIS A 31 5.19 13.58 2.38
CA HIS A 31 5.96 12.55 3.07
C HIS A 31 5.62 11.17 2.49
N PRO A 32 6.61 10.31 2.25
CA PRO A 32 6.35 8.97 1.69
C PRO A 32 5.34 8.15 2.47
N THR A 33 5.33 8.24 3.78
CA THR A 33 4.35 7.54 4.62
C THR A 33 2.92 8.02 4.31
N ASP A 34 2.73 9.32 4.18
CA ASP A 34 1.40 9.88 3.89
C ASP A 34 0.96 9.54 2.47
N LEU A 35 1.88 9.56 1.51
CA LEU A 35 1.59 9.18 0.14
C LEU A 35 1.17 7.70 0.07
N SER A 36 1.89 6.84 0.78
CA SER A 36 1.57 5.42 0.86
C SER A 36 0.23 5.18 1.53
N ALA A 37 -0.06 5.90 2.62
CA ALA A 37 -1.34 5.81 3.32
C ALA A 37 -2.51 6.20 2.40
N HIS A 38 -2.33 7.22 1.58
CA HIS A 38 -3.34 7.64 0.61
C HIS A 38 -3.65 6.52 -0.39
N VAL A 39 -2.61 5.84 -0.88
CA VAL A 39 -2.78 4.71 -1.80
C VAL A 39 -3.52 3.55 -1.13
N LEU A 40 -3.16 3.23 0.11
CA LEU A 40 -3.83 2.16 0.86
C LEU A 40 -5.31 2.46 1.06
N ASN A 41 -5.65 3.69 1.43
CA ASN A 41 -7.04 4.09 1.64
C ASN A 41 -7.83 4.06 0.34
N ALA A 42 -7.23 4.53 -0.76
CA ALA A 42 -7.88 4.50 -2.07
C ALA A 42 -8.13 3.07 -2.53
N LEU A 43 -7.17 2.18 -2.30
CA LEU A 43 -7.29 0.79 -2.68
C LEU A 43 -8.42 0.10 -1.91
N ALA A 44 -8.48 0.30 -0.60
CA ALA A 44 -9.54 -0.26 0.23
C ALA A 44 -10.91 0.24 -0.19
N GLU A 45 -11.02 1.53 -0.49
CA GLU A 45 -12.28 2.13 -0.92
C GLU A 45 -12.73 1.58 -2.26
N ARG A 46 -11.83 1.53 -3.25
CA ARG A 46 -12.16 1.05 -4.59
C ARG A 46 -12.52 -0.42 -4.63
N ALA A 47 -11.86 -1.21 -3.81
CA ALA A 47 -12.12 -2.64 -3.73
C ALA A 47 -13.32 -2.96 -2.83
N SER A 48 -13.89 -1.97 -2.17
CA SER A 48 -14.94 -2.15 -1.16
C SER A 48 -14.51 -3.15 -0.10
N LEU A 49 -13.25 -3.06 0.30
CA LEU A 49 -12.62 -4.01 1.22
C LEU A 49 -12.70 -3.50 2.65
N ASP A 50 -13.11 -4.39 3.56
CA ASP A 50 -12.99 -4.12 4.98
C ASP A 50 -11.53 -4.30 5.38
N PRO A 51 -10.85 -3.25 5.85
CA PRO A 51 -9.44 -3.37 6.23
C PRO A 51 -9.16 -4.47 7.25
N ALA A 52 -10.13 -4.84 8.07
CA ALA A 52 -9.97 -5.92 9.05
C ALA A 52 -9.77 -7.28 8.40
N GLU A 53 -10.10 -7.43 7.11
CA GLU A 53 -9.92 -8.67 6.37
C GLU A 53 -8.53 -8.81 5.76
N VAL A 54 -7.69 -7.78 5.89
CA VAL A 54 -6.33 -7.81 5.35
C VAL A 54 -5.43 -8.60 6.29
N ASP A 55 -4.79 -9.62 5.76
CA ASP A 55 -3.88 -10.46 6.54
C ASP A 55 -2.47 -9.87 6.63
N ASP A 56 -2.02 -9.23 5.56
CA ASP A 56 -0.65 -8.74 5.50
C ASP A 56 -0.54 -7.60 4.49
N VAL A 57 0.44 -6.73 4.70
CA VAL A 57 0.79 -5.64 3.79
C VAL A 57 2.27 -5.74 3.48
N ILE A 58 2.59 -5.91 2.20
CA ILE A 58 3.96 -6.00 1.72
C ILE A 58 4.23 -4.80 0.83
N TRP A 59 5.29 -4.06 1.13
CA TRP A 59 5.59 -2.79 0.49
C TRP A 59 7.03 -2.75 0.04
N GLY A 60 7.24 -2.45 -1.22
CA GLY A 60 8.59 -2.32 -1.75
C GLY A 60 9.23 -0.99 -1.37
N CYS A 61 10.50 -1.01 -1.06
CA CYS A 61 11.26 0.19 -0.78
C CYS A 61 12.71 -0.02 -1.21
N VAL A 62 13.18 0.84 -2.10
CA VAL A 62 14.54 0.72 -2.62
C VAL A 62 15.59 1.06 -1.56
N GLY A 63 15.34 2.10 -0.78
CA GLY A 63 16.26 2.50 0.29
C GLY A 63 15.50 2.95 1.52
N GLN A 64 15.73 2.29 2.65
CA GLN A 64 15.06 2.62 3.90
C GLN A 64 15.91 3.62 4.70
N VAL A 65 16.00 4.83 4.18
CA VAL A 65 16.75 5.92 4.82
C VAL A 65 15.85 7.15 4.94
N GLY A 66 16.15 8.01 5.91
CA GLY A 66 15.37 9.23 6.12
C GLY A 66 13.90 8.93 6.34
N GLU A 67 13.05 9.53 5.53
CA GLU A 67 11.60 9.42 5.66
C GLU A 67 11.05 8.00 5.39
N GLN A 68 11.86 7.12 4.85
CA GLN A 68 11.46 5.75 4.53
C GLN A 68 12.05 4.74 5.49
N THR A 69 12.59 5.17 6.63
CA THR A 69 13.19 4.27 7.61
C THR A 69 12.13 3.58 8.46
N PHE A 70 12.56 2.52 9.13
CA PHE A 70 11.76 1.79 10.12
C PHE A 70 10.45 1.26 9.56
N ASP A 71 10.55 0.47 8.48
CA ASP A 71 9.41 -0.24 7.90
C ASP A 71 8.32 0.71 7.41
N ILE A 72 8.49 1.23 6.21
CA ILE A 72 7.55 2.15 5.58
C ILE A 72 6.14 1.54 5.48
N ALA A 73 6.03 0.23 5.26
CA ALA A 73 4.72 -0.42 5.18
C ALA A 73 3.96 -0.30 6.50
N ARG A 74 4.62 -0.53 7.61
CA ARG A 74 4.01 -0.41 8.94
C ARG A 74 3.57 1.04 9.18
N ASN A 75 4.44 1.99 8.88
CA ASN A 75 4.13 3.40 9.08
C ASN A 75 2.96 3.83 8.21
N ALA A 76 2.89 3.35 6.97
CA ALA A 76 1.79 3.66 6.06
C ALA A 76 0.46 3.09 6.58
N VAL A 77 0.47 1.87 7.08
CA VAL A 77 -0.73 1.26 7.66
C VAL A 77 -1.21 2.03 8.86
N LEU A 78 -0.30 2.42 9.76
CA LEU A 78 -0.66 3.21 10.94
C LEU A 78 -1.19 4.59 10.56
N ALA A 79 -0.60 5.23 9.55
CA ALA A 79 -1.07 6.53 9.09
C ALA A 79 -2.43 6.46 8.39
N ALA A 80 -2.74 5.35 7.77
CA ALA A 80 -4.03 5.17 7.08
C ALA A 80 -5.18 4.90 8.07
N GLY A 81 -4.86 4.38 9.22
CA GLY A 81 -5.87 4.14 10.26
C GLY A 81 -6.43 2.74 10.36
#